data_48eb61b1776c68fda5c7c42dcbb63155
#
_entry.id   48eb61b1776c68fda5c7c42dcbb63155
#
_cell.length_a   1.000
_cell.length_b   1.000
_cell.length_c   1.000
_cell.angle_alpha   90.00
_cell.angle_beta   90.00
_cell.angle_gamma   90.00
#
_symmetry.space_group_name_H-M   'P 1'
#
loop_
_entity.id
_entity.type
_entity.pdbx_description
1 polymer ?
#
loop_
_entity_poly.entity_id
_entity_poly.type
_entity_poly.pdbx_seq_one_letter_code
_entity_poly.pdbx_strand_id
1 'polypeptide(L)'
;MTLQEEIQNGESRTLEYKASLPYDSQKWIKTIVAFANGAGGKFVLGVNNQREFVGLAKSVDLFEIKDNIADTIGQMCEPQIMFDITAEMVDNAQLLIVNVFPGNATPYYIKSLGKENGTFIRLGATTRNADWTALEELSNRGRHVYYDEFACPSVKVEDEDIKYLCRDFSERAERKITRKDLENLNIIIGNEKDTATNAYAIL
;
A
#
# COMPACT_ATOMS: atom_id res chain seq x y z
N MET A 1 10.38 18.13 7.43
CA MET A 1 10.61 17.49 8.75
C MET A 1 11.82 16.60 8.60
N THR A 2 12.83 16.76 9.44
CA THR A 2 14.02 15.92 9.45
C THR A 2 13.70 14.56 10.10
N LEU A 3 14.52 13.52 9.83
CA LEU A 3 14.36 12.21 10.48
C LEU A 3 14.37 12.33 12.02
N GLN A 4 15.23 13.21 12.55
CA GLN A 4 15.31 13.47 13.98
C GLN A 4 13.99 14.03 14.54
N GLU A 5 13.38 15.00 13.87
CA GLU A 5 12.08 15.56 14.27
C GLU A 5 10.96 14.50 14.18
N GLU A 6 10.98 13.65 13.14
CA GLU A 6 10.02 12.56 13.01
C GLU A 6 10.11 11.57 14.18
N ILE A 7 11.34 11.16 14.56
CA ILE A 7 11.57 10.23 15.68
C ILE A 7 11.16 10.85 17.02
N GLN A 8 11.43 12.15 17.24
CA GLN A 8 11.01 12.85 18.48
C GLN A 8 9.48 12.93 18.60
N ASN A 9 8.75 12.96 17.50
CA ASN A 9 7.28 12.89 17.49
C ASN A 9 6.74 11.46 17.78
N GLY A 10 7.60 10.43 17.68
CA GLY A 10 7.28 9.03 17.97
C GLY A 10 6.87 8.21 16.76
N GLU A 11 6.62 6.92 17.00
CA GLU A 11 6.14 6.00 15.96
C GLU A 11 4.80 6.46 15.39
N SER A 12 4.60 6.22 14.11
CA SER A 12 3.43 6.69 13.36
C SER A 12 2.96 5.66 12.34
N ARG A 13 2.02 6.05 11.49
CA ARG A 13 1.57 5.23 10.37
C ARG A 13 2.70 4.93 9.38
N THR A 14 3.71 5.79 9.29
CA THR A 14 4.82 5.70 8.33
C THR A 14 6.20 5.64 8.98
N LEU A 15 6.27 5.50 10.30
CA LEU A 15 7.53 5.42 11.03
C LEU A 15 7.45 4.34 12.12
N GLU A 16 8.43 3.46 12.12
CA GLU A 16 8.71 2.48 13.18
C GLU A 16 10.21 2.50 13.46
N TYR A 17 10.61 2.42 14.73
CA TYR A 17 12.04 2.33 15.07
C TYR A 17 12.32 1.27 16.12
N LYS A 18 13.54 0.75 16.11
CA LYS A 18 14.04 -0.27 17.05
C LYS A 18 15.50 0.02 17.37
N ALA A 19 15.94 -0.34 18.57
CA ALA A 19 17.35 -0.23 18.96
C ALA A 19 18.25 -1.15 18.12
N SER A 20 17.76 -2.34 17.75
CA SER A 20 18.47 -3.32 16.91
C SER A 20 17.47 -4.12 16.09
N LEU A 21 17.95 -4.81 15.06
CA LEU A 21 17.11 -5.71 14.26
C LEU A 21 16.63 -6.87 15.15
N PRO A 22 15.31 -7.09 15.28
CA PRO A 22 14.79 -8.21 16.06
C PRO A 22 15.23 -9.56 15.46
N TYR A 23 15.68 -10.48 16.30
CA TYR A 23 16.10 -11.82 15.88
C TYR A 23 14.99 -12.59 15.15
N ASP A 24 13.75 -12.47 15.64
CA ASP A 24 12.57 -13.03 14.99
C ASP A 24 12.14 -12.11 13.83
N SER A 25 12.39 -12.57 12.60
CA SER A 25 12.10 -11.81 11.38
C SER A 25 10.62 -11.45 11.25
N GLN A 26 9.70 -12.29 11.71
CA GLN A 26 8.26 -11.99 11.62
C GLN A 26 7.87 -10.74 12.41
N LYS A 27 8.60 -10.43 13.49
CA LYS A 27 8.31 -9.24 14.33
C LYS A 27 8.48 -7.93 13.60
N TRP A 28 9.36 -7.85 12.62
CA TRP A 28 9.62 -6.63 11.88
C TRP A 28 9.11 -6.69 10.43
N ILE A 29 9.13 -7.87 9.80
CA ILE A 29 8.61 -8.06 8.42
C ILE A 29 7.13 -7.67 8.32
N LYS A 30 6.31 -7.96 9.33
CA LYS A 30 4.91 -7.52 9.37
C LYS A 30 4.76 -5.99 9.23
N THR A 31 5.72 -5.21 9.76
CA THR A 31 5.71 -3.75 9.62
C THR A 31 6.10 -3.33 8.20
N ILE A 32 7.10 -4.00 7.59
CA ILE A 32 7.48 -3.79 6.20
C ILE A 32 6.29 -4.05 5.26
N VAL A 33 5.61 -5.19 5.45
CA VAL A 33 4.39 -5.54 4.70
C VAL A 33 3.31 -4.47 4.89
N ALA A 34 3.09 -4.02 6.12
CA ALA A 34 2.07 -3.02 6.42
C ALA A 34 2.40 -1.64 5.81
N PHE A 35 3.67 -1.26 5.71
CA PHE A 35 4.11 -0.07 5.01
C PHE A 35 3.83 -0.19 3.50
N ALA A 36 4.18 -1.32 2.88
CA ALA A 36 3.94 -1.55 1.45
C ALA A 36 2.43 -1.55 1.11
N ASN A 37 1.58 -2.06 2.00
CA ASN A 37 0.12 -2.02 1.87
C ASN A 37 -0.47 -0.62 2.12
N GLY A 38 0.29 0.27 2.76
CA GLY A 38 -0.13 1.63 3.11
C GLY A 38 0.49 2.70 2.22
N ALA A 39 0.89 3.79 2.86
CA ALA A 39 1.54 4.95 2.23
C ALA A 39 3.07 4.82 2.15
N GLY A 40 3.63 3.62 2.38
CA GLY A 40 5.04 3.43 2.58
C GLY A 40 5.44 3.76 4.03
N GLY A 41 6.74 3.80 4.30
CA GLY A 41 7.24 4.17 5.61
C GLY A 41 8.72 3.88 5.81
N LYS A 42 9.22 4.30 6.96
CA LYS A 42 10.61 4.14 7.39
C LYS A 42 10.67 3.18 8.58
N PHE A 43 11.44 2.12 8.45
CA PHE A 43 11.82 1.25 9.56
C PHE A 43 13.26 1.58 9.95
N VAL A 44 13.45 2.13 11.15
CA VAL A 44 14.73 2.70 11.59
C VAL A 44 15.35 1.82 12.68
N LEU A 45 16.61 1.46 12.51
CA LEU A 45 17.41 0.77 13.51
C LEU A 45 18.44 1.70 14.15
N GLY A 46 18.67 1.54 15.44
CA GLY A 46 19.57 2.37 16.24
C GLY A 46 18.85 3.40 17.10
N VAL A 47 17.53 3.27 17.31
CA VAL A 47 16.72 4.14 18.16
C VAL A 47 16.00 3.30 19.21
N ASN A 48 16.14 3.67 20.50
CA ASN A 48 15.49 2.95 21.58
C ASN A 48 14.05 3.44 21.84
N ASN A 49 13.34 2.78 22.77
CA ASN A 49 11.95 3.14 23.11
C ASN A 49 11.80 4.52 23.78
N GLN A 50 12.90 5.09 24.30
CA GLN A 50 12.97 6.44 24.86
C GLN A 50 13.22 7.51 23.78
N ARG A 51 13.32 7.09 22.49
CA ARG A 51 13.64 7.94 21.32
C ARG A 51 15.06 8.46 21.32
N GLU A 52 15.96 7.81 22.05
CA GLU A 52 17.37 8.13 22.07
C GLU A 52 18.08 7.43 20.90
N PHE A 53 19.00 8.13 20.26
CA PHE A 53 19.85 7.62 19.19
C PHE A 53 20.99 6.79 19.76
N VAL A 54 20.75 5.50 19.95
CA VAL A 54 21.77 4.56 20.51
C VAL A 54 22.74 4.05 19.45
N GLY A 55 22.35 4.17 18.18
CA GLY A 55 23.12 3.65 17.05
C GLY A 55 23.19 2.14 16.98
N LEU A 56 23.74 1.63 15.88
CA LEU A 56 24.06 0.22 15.74
C LEU A 56 25.32 -0.12 16.56
N ALA A 57 25.38 -1.35 17.09
CA ALA A 57 26.56 -1.80 17.79
C ALA A 57 27.80 -1.76 16.86
N LYS A 58 28.94 -1.35 17.37
CA LYS A 58 30.20 -1.22 16.59
C LYS A 58 30.67 -2.53 15.96
N SER A 59 30.18 -3.66 16.46
CA SER A 59 30.48 -5.00 15.92
C SER A 59 29.59 -5.40 14.74
N VAL A 60 28.59 -4.59 14.39
CA VAL A 60 27.68 -4.87 13.27
C VAL A 60 28.32 -4.40 11.98
N ASP A 61 28.51 -5.34 11.04
CA ASP A 61 28.88 -5.02 9.67
C ASP A 61 27.67 -4.46 8.92
N LEU A 62 27.82 -3.22 8.41
CA LEU A 62 26.72 -2.55 7.70
C LEU A 62 26.35 -3.22 6.38
N PHE A 63 27.30 -3.83 5.69
CA PHE A 63 27.01 -4.53 4.45
C PHE A 63 26.24 -5.82 4.76
N GLU A 64 26.73 -6.60 5.72
CA GLU A 64 26.10 -7.84 6.13
C GLU A 64 24.66 -7.64 6.63
N ILE A 65 24.40 -6.62 7.46
CA ILE A 65 23.04 -6.35 7.95
C ILE A 65 22.11 -5.86 6.85
N LYS A 66 22.59 -5.05 5.88
CA LYS A 66 21.82 -4.62 4.72
C LYS A 66 21.44 -5.80 3.84
N ASP A 67 22.38 -6.66 3.51
CA ASP A 67 22.15 -7.85 2.70
C ASP A 67 21.16 -8.79 3.40
N ASN A 68 21.34 -9.02 4.70
CA ASN A 68 20.42 -9.85 5.50
C ASN A 68 18.98 -9.29 5.47
N ILE A 69 18.80 -7.97 5.64
CA ILE A 69 17.48 -7.34 5.58
C ILE A 69 16.88 -7.50 4.19
N ALA A 70 17.66 -7.23 3.13
CA ALA A 70 17.19 -7.32 1.75
C ALA A 70 16.77 -8.75 1.39
N ASP A 71 17.60 -9.73 1.73
CA ASP A 71 17.33 -11.15 1.53
C ASP A 71 16.08 -11.61 2.29
N THR A 72 15.95 -11.19 3.55
CA THR A 72 14.81 -11.56 4.38
C THR A 72 13.50 -11.00 3.81
N ILE A 73 13.48 -9.73 3.38
CA ILE A 73 12.30 -9.13 2.74
C ILE A 73 11.97 -9.88 1.45
N GLY A 74 12.95 -10.11 0.57
CA GLY A 74 12.76 -10.80 -0.70
C GLY A 74 12.27 -12.25 -0.55
N GLN A 75 12.75 -12.97 0.45
CA GLN A 75 12.35 -14.35 0.71
C GLN A 75 11.00 -14.47 1.39
N MET A 76 10.68 -13.57 2.33
CA MET A 76 9.49 -13.69 3.18
C MET A 76 8.26 -12.97 2.63
N CYS A 77 8.41 -11.99 1.77
CA CYS A 77 7.28 -11.17 1.30
C CYS A 77 6.82 -11.54 -0.11
N GLU A 78 5.52 -11.43 -0.34
CA GLU A 78 4.90 -11.57 -1.66
C GLU A 78 3.73 -10.59 -1.79
N PRO A 79 3.50 -9.92 -2.94
CA PRO A 79 4.49 -9.72 -4.02
C PRO A 79 5.80 -9.11 -3.54
N GLN A 80 6.78 -8.96 -4.42
CA GLN A 80 8.07 -8.34 -4.06
C GLN A 80 7.88 -6.88 -3.65
N ILE A 81 8.34 -6.54 -2.45
CA ILE A 81 8.26 -5.18 -1.91
C ILE A 81 9.41 -4.34 -2.44
N MET A 82 9.11 -3.10 -2.82
CA MET A 82 10.13 -2.12 -3.22
C MET A 82 10.58 -1.32 -2.00
N PHE A 83 11.86 -1.26 -1.78
CA PHE A 83 12.48 -0.53 -0.66
C PHE A 83 13.89 -0.06 -1.02
N ASP A 84 14.43 0.84 -0.20
CA ASP A 84 15.83 1.26 -0.21
C ASP A 84 16.39 1.21 1.22
N ILE A 85 17.70 0.94 1.37
CA ILE A 85 18.36 0.86 2.67
C ILE A 85 19.51 1.88 2.73
N THR A 86 19.32 2.91 3.54
CA THR A 86 20.29 3.98 3.77
C THR A 86 20.88 3.90 5.18
N ALA A 87 22.07 4.45 5.36
CA ALA A 87 22.68 4.65 6.67
C ALA A 87 22.93 6.14 6.88
N GLU A 88 22.53 6.64 8.04
CA GLU A 88 22.68 8.05 8.41
C GLU A 88 23.38 8.20 9.77
N MET A 89 24.11 9.27 9.94
CA MET A 89 24.70 9.65 11.23
C MET A 89 23.86 10.72 11.87
N VAL A 90 23.32 10.43 13.05
CA VAL A 90 22.53 11.38 13.85
C VAL A 90 23.12 11.42 15.26
N ASP A 91 23.53 12.59 15.75
CA ASP A 91 24.13 12.78 17.09
C ASP A 91 25.26 11.77 17.40
N ASN A 92 26.16 11.52 16.45
CA ASN A 92 27.22 10.51 16.50
C ASN A 92 26.76 9.04 16.60
N ALA A 93 25.47 8.78 16.47
CA ALA A 93 24.89 7.44 16.39
C ALA A 93 24.66 7.06 14.92
N GLN A 94 25.12 5.86 14.54
CA GLN A 94 24.88 5.31 13.21
C GLN A 94 23.53 4.63 13.16
N LEU A 95 22.62 5.14 12.35
CA LEU A 95 21.29 4.60 12.13
C LEU A 95 21.25 3.87 10.79
N LEU A 96 20.41 2.84 10.70
CA LEU A 96 20.06 2.18 9.45
C LEU A 96 18.56 2.38 9.19
N ILE A 97 18.24 2.80 7.99
CA ILE A 97 16.86 3.17 7.61
C ILE A 97 16.45 2.32 6.42
N VAL A 98 15.40 1.54 6.58
CA VAL A 98 14.73 0.82 5.50
C VAL A 98 13.56 1.69 5.06
N ASN A 99 13.69 2.33 3.90
CA ASN A 99 12.64 3.13 3.27
C ASN A 99 11.77 2.21 2.41
N VAL A 100 10.57 1.93 2.83
CA VAL A 100 9.61 1.09 2.11
C VAL A 100 8.71 1.99 1.28
N PHE A 101 8.62 1.72 -0.03
CA PHE A 101 7.74 2.46 -0.92
C PHE A 101 6.32 1.89 -0.89
N PRO A 102 5.28 2.73 -1.10
CA PRO A 102 3.92 2.24 -1.25
C PRO A 102 3.82 1.31 -2.46
N GLY A 103 3.20 0.16 -2.28
CA GLY A 103 3.10 -0.85 -3.31
C GLY A 103 1.84 -0.74 -4.16
N ASN A 104 1.96 -1.07 -5.45
CA ASN A 104 0.87 -1.04 -6.43
C ASN A 104 0.18 -2.40 -6.60
N ALA A 105 0.86 -3.50 -6.23
CA ALA A 105 0.36 -4.88 -6.38
C ALA A 105 -0.23 -5.43 -5.05
N THR A 106 -0.97 -4.60 -4.32
CA THR A 106 -1.60 -4.99 -3.05
C THR A 106 -2.61 -6.14 -3.23
N PRO A 107 -2.78 -6.98 -2.21
CA PRO A 107 -2.12 -6.96 -0.92
C PRO A 107 -0.75 -7.64 -0.93
N TYR A 108 0.19 -7.03 -0.25
CA TYR A 108 1.46 -7.63 0.14
C TYR A 108 1.26 -8.44 1.41
N TYR A 109 1.95 -9.59 1.52
CA TYR A 109 1.79 -10.48 2.66
C TYR A 109 3.06 -11.29 2.95
N ILE A 110 3.13 -11.88 4.14
CA ILE A 110 4.17 -12.83 4.51
C ILE A 110 3.82 -14.20 3.89
N LYS A 111 4.68 -14.71 3.00
CA LYS A 111 4.47 -15.97 2.23
C LYS A 111 4.07 -17.15 3.10
N SER A 112 4.78 -17.36 4.20
CA SER A 112 4.57 -18.52 5.08
C SER A 112 3.22 -18.52 5.80
N LEU A 113 2.58 -17.34 5.94
CA LEU A 113 1.28 -17.18 6.57
C LEU A 113 0.12 -17.16 5.56
N GLY A 114 0.45 -17.05 4.25
CA GLY A 114 -0.55 -16.90 3.21
C GLY A 114 -1.21 -15.52 3.21
N LYS A 115 -2.00 -15.26 2.19
CA LYS A 115 -2.60 -13.93 1.94
C LYS A 115 -3.55 -13.49 3.06
N GLU A 116 -4.36 -14.39 3.60
CA GLU A 116 -5.37 -14.07 4.62
C GLU A 116 -4.75 -13.71 5.97
N ASN A 117 -3.75 -14.49 6.42
CA ASN A 117 -3.14 -14.32 7.73
C ASN A 117 -1.82 -13.52 7.69
N GLY A 118 -1.23 -13.38 6.51
CA GLY A 118 0.05 -12.72 6.30
C GLY A 118 -0.06 -11.27 5.84
N THR A 119 -1.26 -10.76 5.55
CA THR A 119 -1.48 -9.38 5.17
C THR A 119 -1.61 -8.49 6.40
N PHE A 120 -0.77 -7.47 6.48
CA PHE A 120 -0.73 -6.53 7.59
C PHE A 120 -0.98 -5.11 7.10
N ILE A 121 -1.60 -4.30 7.98
CA ILE A 121 -1.87 -2.87 7.77
C ILE A 121 -1.42 -2.06 8.99
N ARG A 122 -1.23 -0.74 8.79
CA ARG A 122 -0.93 0.21 9.89
C ARG A 122 -2.18 0.95 10.30
N LEU A 123 -2.51 0.84 11.58
CA LEU A 123 -3.55 1.65 12.25
C LEU A 123 -2.85 2.57 13.26
N GLY A 124 -2.57 3.80 12.87
CA GLY A 124 -1.67 4.69 13.61
C GLY A 124 -0.27 4.09 13.70
N ALA A 125 0.29 4.01 14.91
CA ALA A 125 1.59 3.39 15.18
C ALA A 125 1.53 1.86 15.37
N THR A 126 0.36 1.22 15.19
CA THR A 126 0.21 -0.22 15.44
C THR A 126 0.09 -1.01 14.12
N THR A 127 0.86 -2.10 14.00
CA THR A 127 0.71 -3.07 12.92
C THR A 127 -0.28 -4.16 13.33
N ARG A 128 -1.31 -4.40 12.50
CA ARG A 128 -2.33 -5.42 12.71
C ARG A 128 -2.57 -6.22 11.43
N ASN A 129 -3.08 -7.45 11.58
CA ASN A 129 -3.58 -8.20 10.43
C ASN A 129 -4.73 -7.41 9.79
N ALA A 130 -4.76 -7.44 8.45
CA ALA A 130 -5.92 -6.95 7.72
C ALA A 130 -7.12 -7.85 8.02
N ASP A 131 -8.25 -7.22 8.39
CA ASP A 131 -9.52 -7.92 8.41
C ASP A 131 -10.03 -8.19 6.99
N TRP A 132 -11.15 -8.89 6.88
CA TRP A 132 -11.71 -9.23 5.57
C TRP A 132 -11.99 -8.00 4.69
N THR A 133 -12.53 -6.94 5.28
CA THR A 133 -12.85 -5.70 4.56
C THR A 133 -11.59 -5.00 4.04
N ALA A 134 -10.57 -4.87 4.89
CA ALA A 134 -9.29 -4.30 4.50
C ALA A 134 -8.58 -5.15 3.43
N LEU A 135 -8.68 -6.48 3.52
CA LEU A 135 -8.10 -7.40 2.54
C LEU A 135 -8.78 -7.28 1.18
N GLU A 136 -10.11 -7.13 1.16
CA GLU A 136 -10.88 -6.91 -0.05
C GLU A 136 -10.52 -5.56 -0.70
N GLU A 137 -10.47 -4.49 0.09
CA GLU A 137 -10.06 -3.15 -0.38
C GLU A 137 -8.65 -3.16 -0.99
N LEU A 138 -7.68 -3.79 -0.29
CA LEU A 138 -6.33 -3.97 -0.81
C LEU A 138 -6.31 -4.78 -2.10
N SER A 139 -7.14 -5.82 -2.21
CA SER A 139 -7.22 -6.68 -3.40
C SER A 139 -7.79 -5.91 -4.60
N ASN A 140 -8.81 -5.10 -4.38
CA ASN A 140 -9.42 -4.25 -5.41
C ASN A 140 -8.43 -3.17 -5.88
N ARG A 141 -7.73 -2.53 -4.95
CA ARG A 141 -6.67 -1.56 -5.27
C ARG A 141 -5.55 -2.17 -6.11
N GLY A 142 -5.10 -3.38 -5.77
CA GLY A 142 -4.05 -4.07 -6.52
C GLY A 142 -4.48 -4.57 -7.90
N ARG A 143 -5.78 -4.73 -8.11
CA ARG A 143 -6.37 -5.02 -9.43
C ARG A 143 -6.71 -3.76 -10.22
N HIS A 144 -6.47 -2.57 -9.66
CA HIS A 144 -6.90 -1.29 -10.22
C HIS A 144 -8.40 -1.21 -10.48
N VAL A 145 -9.20 -1.87 -9.65
CA VAL A 145 -10.68 -1.79 -9.70
C VAL A 145 -11.12 -0.72 -8.72
N TYR A 146 -11.78 0.30 -9.23
CA TYR A 146 -12.26 1.44 -8.46
C TYR A 146 -13.75 1.30 -8.13
N TYR A 147 -14.22 1.99 -7.11
CA TYR A 147 -15.60 1.93 -6.64
C TYR A 147 -16.63 2.27 -7.73
N ASP A 148 -16.30 3.22 -8.58
CA ASP A 148 -17.12 3.66 -9.71
C ASP A 148 -17.32 2.57 -10.78
N GLU A 149 -16.40 1.61 -10.89
CA GLU A 149 -16.47 0.48 -11.83
C GLU A 149 -17.30 -0.71 -11.31
N PHE A 150 -17.68 -0.72 -10.02
CA PHE A 150 -18.50 -1.81 -9.48
C PHE A 150 -19.91 -1.76 -10.03
N ALA A 151 -20.46 -2.97 -10.31
CA ALA A 151 -21.85 -3.11 -10.71
C ALA A 151 -22.82 -2.49 -9.68
N CYS A 152 -23.80 -1.74 -10.15
CA CYS A 152 -24.88 -1.16 -9.36
C CYS A 152 -26.22 -1.80 -9.74
N PRO A 153 -26.57 -3.00 -9.21
CA PRO A 153 -27.74 -3.76 -9.63
C PRO A 153 -29.08 -3.08 -9.30
N SER A 154 -29.06 -2.09 -8.41
CA SER A 154 -30.24 -1.31 -8.02
C SER A 154 -30.67 -0.28 -9.07
N VAL A 155 -29.78 0.04 -10.01
CA VAL A 155 -30.03 1.00 -11.08
C VAL A 155 -30.14 0.28 -12.41
N LYS A 156 -31.20 0.60 -13.17
CA LYS A 156 -31.38 0.08 -14.53
C LYS A 156 -30.72 1.00 -15.53
N VAL A 157 -30.15 0.41 -16.57
CA VAL A 157 -29.65 1.15 -17.72
C VAL A 157 -30.79 1.36 -18.70
N GLU A 158 -31.13 2.62 -18.97
CA GLU A 158 -32.16 3.00 -19.91
C GLU A 158 -31.54 3.55 -21.21
N ASP A 159 -32.13 3.21 -22.35
CA ASP A 159 -31.59 3.64 -23.65
C ASP A 159 -31.59 5.18 -23.82
N GLU A 160 -32.50 5.87 -23.14
CA GLU A 160 -32.57 7.34 -23.16
C GLU A 160 -31.38 7.95 -22.44
N ASP A 161 -30.96 7.38 -21.29
CA ASP A 161 -29.81 7.84 -20.52
C ASP A 161 -28.52 7.60 -21.30
N ILE A 162 -28.41 6.47 -21.96
CA ILE A 162 -27.26 6.17 -22.85
C ILE A 162 -27.15 7.21 -23.97
N LYS A 163 -28.25 7.56 -24.61
CA LYS A 163 -28.26 8.60 -25.65
C LYS A 163 -27.86 9.97 -25.09
N TYR A 164 -28.36 10.29 -23.89
CA TYR A 164 -28.03 11.53 -23.20
C TYR A 164 -26.54 11.59 -22.88
N LEU A 165 -25.99 10.57 -22.24
CA LEU A 165 -24.57 10.49 -21.87
C LEU A 165 -23.67 10.54 -23.12
N CYS A 166 -24.01 9.81 -24.17
CA CYS A 166 -23.25 9.86 -25.42
C CYS A 166 -23.22 11.25 -26.03
N ARG A 167 -24.34 12.00 -25.98
CA ARG A 167 -24.42 13.37 -26.48
C ARG A 167 -23.61 14.33 -25.60
N ASP A 168 -23.84 14.34 -24.29
CA ASP A 168 -23.16 15.23 -23.34
C ASP A 168 -21.64 15.04 -23.39
N PHE A 169 -21.19 13.78 -23.37
CA PHE A 169 -19.77 13.47 -23.46
C PHE A 169 -19.18 13.81 -24.83
N SER A 170 -19.95 13.67 -25.91
CA SER A 170 -19.47 14.07 -27.24
C SER A 170 -19.28 15.58 -27.34
N GLU A 171 -20.17 16.37 -26.73
CA GLU A 171 -20.06 17.84 -26.69
C GLU A 171 -18.84 18.27 -25.88
N ARG A 172 -18.61 17.68 -24.71
CA ARG A 172 -17.45 18.00 -23.85
C ARG A 172 -16.11 17.53 -24.40
N ALA A 173 -16.08 16.37 -25.05
CA ALA A 173 -14.87 15.77 -25.59
C ALA A 173 -14.52 16.27 -27.00
N GLU A 174 -15.39 17.10 -27.62
CA GLU A 174 -15.29 17.57 -29.02
C GLU A 174 -15.09 16.42 -30.03
N ARG A 175 -15.58 15.23 -29.69
CA ARG A 175 -15.56 14.03 -30.54
C ARG A 175 -16.79 13.17 -30.31
N LYS A 176 -17.15 12.37 -31.31
CA LYS A 176 -18.28 11.44 -31.18
C LYS A 176 -17.99 10.38 -30.11
N ILE A 177 -18.81 10.31 -29.09
CA ILE A 177 -18.83 9.27 -28.07
C ILE A 177 -19.98 8.31 -28.37
N THR A 178 -19.69 7.03 -28.31
CA THR A 178 -20.63 5.95 -28.61
C THR A 178 -20.89 5.13 -27.34
N ARG A 179 -21.92 4.28 -27.39
CA ARG A 179 -22.17 3.28 -26.32
C ARG A 179 -20.93 2.46 -25.98
N LYS A 180 -20.16 2.03 -27.01
CA LYS A 180 -18.93 1.27 -26.79
C LYS A 180 -17.87 2.05 -26.04
N ASP A 181 -17.85 3.36 -26.18
CA ASP A 181 -16.96 4.22 -25.39
C ASP A 181 -17.39 4.25 -23.93
N LEU A 182 -18.70 4.23 -23.63
CA LEU A 182 -19.20 4.12 -22.25
C LEU A 182 -18.88 2.76 -21.61
N GLU A 183 -18.89 1.67 -22.38
CA GLU A 183 -18.41 0.36 -21.94
C GLU A 183 -16.91 0.38 -21.65
N ASN A 184 -16.12 0.95 -22.56
CA ASN A 184 -14.66 1.07 -22.39
C ASN A 184 -14.27 1.97 -21.20
N LEU A 185 -15.10 2.91 -20.82
CA LEU A 185 -14.95 3.78 -19.65
C LEU A 185 -15.51 3.15 -18.37
N ASN A 186 -15.97 1.90 -18.41
CA ASN A 186 -16.59 1.18 -17.30
C ASN A 186 -17.81 1.93 -16.69
N ILE A 187 -18.52 2.75 -17.48
CA ILE A 187 -19.75 3.40 -17.06
C ILE A 187 -20.92 2.42 -17.09
N ILE A 188 -20.91 1.52 -18.07
CA ILE A 188 -21.84 0.39 -18.18
C ILE A 188 -21.04 -0.89 -18.46
N ILE A 189 -21.57 -2.03 -17.98
CA ILE A 189 -21.04 -3.34 -18.29
C ILE A 189 -21.91 -3.92 -19.40
N GLY A 190 -21.34 -4.00 -20.63
CA GLY A 190 -22.00 -4.57 -21.79
C GLY A 190 -22.11 -6.09 -21.70
N ASN A 191 -23.34 -6.62 -21.54
CA ASN A 191 -23.69 -8.02 -21.64
C ASN A 191 -25.10 -8.15 -22.24
N GLU A 192 -25.76 -9.30 -22.18
CA GLU A 192 -27.12 -9.50 -22.73
C GLU A 192 -28.17 -8.53 -22.17
N LYS A 193 -27.94 -8.02 -20.93
CA LYS A 193 -28.71 -6.94 -20.31
C LYS A 193 -27.69 -6.01 -19.67
N ASP A 194 -27.52 -4.81 -20.23
CA ASP A 194 -26.59 -3.84 -19.65
C ASP A 194 -26.75 -3.72 -18.14
N THR A 195 -25.61 -3.74 -17.47
CA THR A 195 -25.54 -3.55 -16.04
C THR A 195 -24.95 -2.17 -15.77
N ALA A 196 -25.66 -1.35 -15.00
CA ALA A 196 -25.14 -0.09 -14.51
C ALA A 196 -23.93 -0.32 -13.60
N THR A 197 -22.95 0.58 -13.66
CA THR A 197 -21.92 0.69 -12.64
C THR A 197 -22.26 1.81 -11.66
N ASN A 198 -21.50 1.96 -10.59
CA ASN A 198 -21.67 3.10 -9.69
C ASN A 198 -21.40 4.43 -10.40
N ALA A 199 -20.49 4.45 -11.40
CA ALA A 199 -20.28 5.63 -12.25
C ALA A 199 -21.58 6.04 -12.97
N TYR A 200 -22.26 5.09 -13.59
CA TYR A 200 -23.56 5.36 -14.25
C TYR A 200 -24.61 5.89 -13.28
N ALA A 201 -24.65 5.34 -12.07
CA ALA A 201 -25.63 5.74 -11.05
C ALA A 201 -25.40 7.16 -10.50
N ILE A 202 -24.19 7.71 -10.65
CA ILE A 202 -23.82 9.06 -10.17
C ILE A 202 -23.98 10.11 -11.27
N LEU A 203 -23.86 9.72 -12.53
CA LEU A 203 -23.98 10.60 -13.70
C LEU A 203 -25.42 10.92 -14.05
#